data_b97fd5742d4314accce52b67f3c16786
#
_entry.id   b97fd5742d4314accce52b67f3c16786
#
_cell.length_a   1.000
_cell.length_b   1.000
_cell.length_c   1.000
_cell.angle_alpha   90.00
_cell.angle_beta   90.00
_cell.angle_gamma   90.00
#
_symmetry.space_group_name_H-M   'P 1'
#
loop_
_entity.id
_entity.type
_entity.pdbx_description
1 polymer ?
#
loop_
_entity_poly.entity_id
_entity_poly.type
_entity_poly.pdbx_seq_one_letter_code
_entity_poly.pdbx_strand_id
1 'polypeptide(L)'
;MRNITLFFLLGICCITSFAQETNQRLKISHVCGDFYVYITYQSYNGQKMSANGMYVVTNEGVVLFDTPWDTTQFQPLLDSIYVRHHKKVIVCIATHSHEDRTAGLSYYKKFGIKTYTTKQTDEICKDRNEPQAQYTIDKDSVFTVGQYSFQTYYAGAGHTPDNIVIWFPKEKILYGGCLIKSIEATDLGNLTDANVEAWPITIKHIQQTCKNPRYIITGHQDWTSTKSLEHTLKLLEEYKKK
;
A
#
# COMPACT_ATOMS: atom_id res chain seq x y z
N MET A 1 5.72 -74.82 -34.13
CA MET A 1 4.86 -73.82 -33.63
C MET A 1 5.69 -72.96 -32.67
N ARG A 2 5.98 -71.75 -33.02
CA ARG A 2 6.91 -70.86 -32.28
C ARG A 2 6.09 -69.76 -31.64
N ASN A 3 5.93 -69.78 -30.32
CA ASN A 3 5.21 -68.79 -29.57
C ASN A 3 6.07 -67.49 -29.45
N ILE A 4 5.57 -66.39 -29.98
CA ILE A 4 6.14 -65.05 -29.82
C ILE A 4 5.41 -64.39 -28.64
N THR A 5 6.10 -64.22 -27.53
CA THR A 5 5.59 -63.46 -26.37
C THR A 5 5.94 -61.98 -26.57
N LEU A 6 4.92 -61.16 -26.75
CA LEU A 6 5.04 -59.72 -26.91
C LEU A 6 5.04 -59.04 -25.52
N PHE A 7 6.19 -58.47 -25.11
CA PHE A 7 6.31 -57.66 -23.91
C PHE A 7 5.87 -56.22 -24.20
N PHE A 8 4.77 -55.80 -23.61
CA PHE A 8 4.38 -54.40 -23.58
C PHE A 8 5.15 -53.70 -22.45
N LEU A 9 6.09 -52.82 -22.79
CA LEU A 9 6.70 -51.89 -21.84
C LEU A 9 5.76 -50.69 -21.68
N LEU A 10 5.06 -50.62 -20.53
CA LEU A 10 4.36 -49.37 -20.13
C LEU A 10 5.41 -48.36 -19.64
N GLY A 11 5.72 -47.37 -20.47
CA GLY A 11 6.50 -46.21 -20.06
C GLY A 11 5.66 -45.31 -19.17
N ILE A 12 5.93 -45.30 -17.86
CA ILE A 12 5.36 -44.31 -16.93
C ILE A 12 6.05 -42.97 -17.19
N CYS A 13 5.37 -42.10 -17.91
CA CYS A 13 5.82 -40.72 -18.10
C CYS A 13 5.49 -39.93 -16.80
N CYS A 14 6.48 -39.83 -15.89
CA CYS A 14 6.38 -38.91 -14.76
C CYS A 14 6.39 -37.46 -15.28
N ILE A 15 5.21 -36.86 -15.42
CA ILE A 15 5.06 -35.42 -15.63
C ILE A 15 5.37 -34.77 -14.30
N THR A 16 6.62 -34.34 -14.11
CA THR A 16 6.98 -33.40 -13.04
C THR A 16 6.34 -32.05 -13.38
N SER A 17 5.18 -31.77 -12.78
CA SER A 17 4.63 -30.40 -12.75
C SER A 17 5.59 -29.52 -11.99
N PHE A 18 6.48 -28.82 -12.71
CA PHE A 18 7.13 -27.65 -12.14
C PHE A 18 6.02 -26.63 -11.88
N ALA A 19 5.66 -26.45 -10.61
CA ALA A 19 4.91 -25.30 -10.18
C ALA A 19 5.79 -24.10 -10.54
N GLN A 20 5.46 -23.42 -11.63
CA GLN A 20 6.05 -22.17 -12.00
C GLN A 20 5.64 -21.20 -10.90
N GLU A 21 6.53 -20.86 -9.97
CA GLU A 21 6.38 -19.72 -9.08
C GLU A 21 6.10 -18.53 -10.00
N THR A 22 4.84 -18.17 -10.13
CA THR A 22 4.45 -16.96 -10.85
C THR A 22 5.09 -15.83 -10.08
N ASN A 23 6.11 -15.22 -10.67
CA ASN A 23 6.80 -14.05 -10.14
C ASN A 23 5.82 -12.86 -10.20
N GLN A 24 4.76 -12.98 -9.40
CA GLN A 24 3.66 -12.02 -9.38
C GLN A 24 4.18 -10.73 -8.77
N ARG A 25 4.43 -9.73 -9.63
CA ARG A 25 4.93 -8.41 -9.24
C ARG A 25 3.84 -7.49 -8.73
N LEU A 26 2.59 -7.75 -9.13
CA LEU A 26 1.41 -6.98 -8.75
C LEU A 26 0.28 -7.95 -8.38
N LYS A 27 -0.32 -7.74 -7.20
CA LYS A 27 -1.52 -8.45 -6.74
C LYS A 27 -2.57 -7.43 -6.36
N ILE A 28 -3.84 -7.64 -6.78
CA ILE A 28 -4.97 -6.80 -6.41
C ILE A 28 -5.98 -7.66 -5.67
N SER A 29 -6.35 -7.23 -4.46
CA SER A 29 -7.31 -7.90 -3.57
C SER A 29 -8.49 -6.98 -3.28
N HIS A 30 -9.70 -7.52 -3.32
CA HIS A 30 -10.92 -6.80 -2.92
C HIS A 30 -10.98 -6.70 -1.39
N VAL A 31 -11.35 -5.52 -0.87
CA VAL A 31 -11.56 -5.28 0.56
C VAL A 31 -13.05 -5.39 0.88
N CYS A 32 -13.82 -4.45 0.38
CA CYS A 32 -15.28 -4.41 0.48
C CYS A 32 -15.84 -3.36 -0.49
N GLY A 33 -17.09 -3.50 -0.94
CA GLY A 33 -17.71 -2.55 -1.86
C GLY A 33 -16.80 -2.23 -3.05
N ASP A 34 -16.45 -0.97 -3.21
CA ASP A 34 -15.59 -0.47 -4.29
C ASP A 34 -14.11 -0.29 -3.88
N PHE A 35 -13.68 -0.86 -2.74
CA PHE A 35 -12.35 -0.70 -2.19
C PHE A 35 -11.46 -1.91 -2.47
N TYR A 36 -10.21 -1.63 -2.85
CA TYR A 36 -9.22 -2.62 -3.24
C TYR A 36 -7.84 -2.26 -2.67
N VAL A 37 -7.08 -3.28 -2.26
CA VAL A 37 -5.65 -3.18 -1.95
C VAL A 37 -4.86 -3.73 -3.13
N TYR A 38 -3.87 -3.00 -3.58
CA TYR A 38 -2.85 -3.53 -4.47
C TYR A 38 -1.53 -3.73 -3.72
N ILE A 39 -0.79 -4.76 -4.11
CA ILE A 39 0.48 -5.14 -3.48
C ILE A 39 1.51 -5.25 -4.58
N THR A 40 2.61 -4.54 -4.44
CA THR A 40 3.81 -4.68 -5.25
C THR A 40 4.97 -5.19 -4.39
N TYR A 41 6.03 -5.65 -5.03
CA TYR A 41 7.17 -6.21 -4.34
C TYR A 41 8.45 -5.59 -4.86
N GLN A 42 9.34 -5.23 -3.94
CA GLN A 42 10.67 -4.71 -4.23
C GLN A 42 11.73 -5.49 -3.45
N SER A 43 12.92 -5.62 -4.01
CA SER A 43 14.06 -6.13 -3.27
C SER A 43 14.62 -5.01 -2.40
N TYR A 44 14.64 -5.22 -1.10
CA TYR A 44 15.22 -4.30 -0.13
C TYR A 44 16.15 -5.06 0.83
N ASN A 45 17.42 -4.67 0.90
CA ASN A 45 18.45 -5.38 1.67
C ASN A 45 18.51 -6.90 1.36
N GLY A 46 18.35 -7.27 0.09
CA GLY A 46 18.39 -8.66 -0.35
C GLY A 46 17.13 -9.49 -0.04
N GLN A 47 16.11 -8.89 0.56
CA GLN A 47 14.83 -9.53 0.86
C GLN A 47 13.72 -8.98 -0.03
N LYS A 48 12.78 -9.84 -0.43
CA LYS A 48 11.58 -9.43 -1.16
C LYS A 48 10.57 -8.84 -0.17
N MET A 49 10.38 -7.52 -0.23
CA MET A 49 9.45 -6.80 0.62
C MET A 49 8.18 -6.45 -0.15
N SER A 50 7.02 -6.63 0.48
CA SER A 50 5.74 -6.16 -0.06
C SER A 50 5.54 -4.68 0.25
N ALA A 51 4.90 -3.95 -0.67
CA ALA A 51 4.35 -2.62 -0.42
C ALA A 51 2.87 -2.61 -0.80
N ASN A 52 2.02 -2.26 0.15
CA ASN A 52 0.58 -2.19 -0.02
C ASN A 52 0.16 -0.76 -0.32
N GLY A 53 -0.63 -0.58 -1.36
CA GLY A 53 -1.39 0.63 -1.59
C GLY A 53 -2.88 0.30 -1.67
N MET A 54 -3.72 1.32 -1.73
CA MET A 54 -5.17 1.17 -1.80
C MET A 54 -5.75 1.98 -2.95
N TYR A 55 -6.88 1.55 -3.50
CA TYR A 55 -7.68 2.39 -4.37
C TYR A 55 -9.18 2.21 -4.12
N VAL A 56 -9.94 3.23 -4.47
CA VAL A 56 -11.41 3.20 -4.46
C VAL A 56 -11.96 3.54 -5.84
N VAL A 57 -12.92 2.75 -6.29
CA VAL A 57 -13.62 2.96 -7.56
C VAL A 57 -14.82 3.85 -7.32
N THR A 58 -14.87 5.02 -7.97
CA THR A 58 -15.96 5.98 -7.83
C THR A 58 -16.75 6.12 -9.13
N ASN A 59 -17.88 6.83 -9.09
CA ASN A 59 -18.65 7.13 -10.30
C ASN A 59 -17.86 7.98 -11.29
N GLU A 60 -16.94 8.83 -10.83
CA GLU A 60 -16.13 9.75 -11.65
C GLU A 60 -14.84 9.11 -12.16
N GLY A 61 -14.33 8.07 -11.52
CA GLY A 61 -13.06 7.43 -11.81
C GLY A 61 -12.49 6.74 -10.58
N VAL A 62 -11.19 6.45 -10.60
CA VAL A 62 -10.52 5.75 -9.49
C VAL A 62 -9.62 6.71 -8.74
N VAL A 63 -9.69 6.70 -7.40
CA VAL A 63 -8.76 7.38 -6.51
C VAL A 63 -7.75 6.37 -6.00
N LEU A 64 -6.48 6.65 -6.21
CA LEU A 64 -5.34 5.83 -5.81
C LEU A 64 -4.68 6.44 -4.57
N PHE A 65 -4.31 5.62 -3.60
CA PHE A 65 -3.54 6.00 -2.43
C PHE A 65 -2.18 5.32 -2.48
N ASP A 66 -1.13 6.14 -2.45
CA ASP A 66 0.26 5.80 -2.70
C ASP A 66 0.54 5.31 -4.14
N THR A 67 1.79 5.13 -4.48
CA THR A 67 2.24 4.58 -5.76
C THR A 67 2.97 3.26 -5.54
N PRO A 68 3.05 2.35 -6.53
CA PRO A 68 3.90 1.17 -6.42
C PRO A 68 5.35 1.53 -6.07
N TRP A 69 5.98 0.72 -5.25
CA TRP A 69 7.42 0.83 -4.99
C TRP A 69 8.24 0.35 -6.21
N ASP A 70 7.84 -0.77 -6.80
CA ASP A 70 8.42 -1.27 -8.05
C ASP A 70 7.99 -0.38 -9.22
N THR A 71 8.92 0.41 -9.76
CA THR A 71 8.67 1.35 -10.85
C THR A 71 8.15 0.69 -12.12
N THR A 72 8.41 -0.61 -12.31
CA THR A 72 7.90 -1.39 -13.46
C THR A 72 6.41 -1.66 -13.35
N GLN A 73 5.79 -1.40 -12.20
CA GLN A 73 4.37 -1.68 -11.92
C GLN A 73 3.48 -0.44 -12.05
N PHE A 74 3.99 0.72 -12.39
CA PHE A 74 3.17 1.93 -12.56
C PHE A 74 2.10 1.76 -13.64
N GLN A 75 2.49 1.38 -14.86
CA GLN A 75 1.54 1.15 -15.95
C GLN A 75 0.72 -0.14 -15.75
N PRO A 76 1.30 -1.29 -15.36
CA PRO A 76 0.52 -2.49 -15.08
C PRO A 76 -0.60 -2.29 -14.04
N LEU A 77 -0.41 -1.43 -13.03
CA LEU A 77 -1.47 -1.10 -12.07
C LEU A 77 -2.62 -0.33 -12.75
N LEU A 78 -2.30 0.70 -13.55
CA LEU A 78 -3.31 1.47 -14.29
C LEU A 78 -4.10 0.58 -15.25
N ASP A 79 -3.42 -0.29 -15.99
CA ASP A 79 -4.02 -1.23 -16.95
C ASP A 79 -4.92 -2.24 -16.22
N SER A 80 -4.46 -2.79 -15.11
CA SER A 80 -5.22 -3.75 -14.31
C SER A 80 -6.49 -3.13 -13.73
N ILE A 81 -6.42 -1.88 -13.26
CA ILE A 81 -7.58 -1.12 -12.78
C ILE A 81 -8.56 -0.89 -13.94
N TYR A 82 -8.07 -0.45 -15.10
CA TYR A 82 -8.91 -0.19 -16.25
C TYR A 82 -9.60 -1.46 -16.78
N VAL A 83 -8.85 -2.56 -16.91
CA VAL A 83 -9.40 -3.85 -17.37
C VAL A 83 -10.47 -4.36 -16.40
N ARG A 84 -10.25 -4.19 -15.09
CA ARG A 84 -11.18 -4.69 -14.07
C ARG A 84 -12.45 -3.86 -13.94
N HIS A 85 -12.34 -2.53 -14.04
CA HIS A 85 -13.41 -1.62 -13.66
C HIS A 85 -13.93 -0.74 -14.81
N HIS A 86 -13.26 -0.77 -15.98
CA HIS A 86 -13.51 0.13 -17.11
C HIS A 86 -13.48 1.62 -16.72
N LYS A 87 -12.69 1.95 -15.70
CA LYS A 87 -12.50 3.31 -15.17
C LYS A 87 -11.02 3.66 -15.09
N LYS A 88 -10.71 4.93 -15.36
CA LYS A 88 -9.34 5.46 -15.27
C LYS A 88 -9.07 5.95 -13.85
N VAL A 89 -7.81 5.86 -13.43
CA VAL A 89 -7.31 6.58 -12.26
C VAL A 89 -7.33 8.08 -12.60
N ILE A 90 -7.92 8.90 -11.73
CA ILE A 90 -8.06 10.35 -11.90
C ILE A 90 -7.35 11.14 -10.82
N VAL A 91 -7.13 10.53 -9.66
CA VAL A 91 -6.46 11.12 -8.49
C VAL A 91 -5.50 10.09 -7.91
N CYS A 92 -4.31 10.54 -7.48
CA CYS A 92 -3.37 9.80 -6.66
C CYS A 92 -2.91 10.67 -5.50
N ILE A 93 -2.98 10.16 -4.27
CA ILE A 93 -2.54 10.86 -3.05
C ILE A 93 -1.46 10.03 -2.38
N ALA A 94 -0.24 10.58 -2.21
CA ALA A 94 0.83 9.92 -1.49
C ALA A 94 0.83 10.33 -0.02
N THR A 95 1.06 9.35 0.86
CA THR A 95 0.90 9.50 2.31
C THR A 95 2.12 10.02 3.04
N HIS A 96 3.31 9.86 2.48
CA HIS A 96 4.58 10.41 2.99
C HIS A 96 5.69 10.32 1.95
N SER A 97 6.87 10.85 2.26
CA SER A 97 7.96 11.14 1.32
C SER A 97 8.87 9.95 0.96
N HIS A 98 8.58 8.72 1.36
CA HIS A 98 9.37 7.56 0.94
C HIS A 98 9.01 7.07 -0.46
N GLU A 99 10.00 6.51 -1.16
CA GLU A 99 9.86 6.02 -2.54
C GLU A 99 8.71 5.02 -2.74
N ASP A 100 8.44 4.17 -1.75
CA ASP A 100 7.35 3.21 -1.79
C ASP A 100 5.95 3.86 -1.74
N ARG A 101 5.90 5.21 -1.71
CA ARG A 101 4.67 6.02 -1.76
C ARG A 101 4.70 7.04 -2.88
N THR A 102 5.86 7.60 -3.20
CA THR A 102 6.00 8.76 -4.10
C THR A 102 6.60 8.46 -5.46
N ALA A 103 7.30 7.31 -5.65
CA ALA A 103 8.09 7.03 -6.85
C ALA A 103 7.31 7.19 -8.17
N GLY A 104 6.01 6.89 -8.18
CA GLY A 104 5.16 6.99 -9.36
C GLY A 104 4.51 8.36 -9.62
N LEU A 105 4.65 9.35 -8.72
CA LEU A 105 3.94 10.63 -8.84
C LEU A 105 4.22 11.34 -10.17
N SER A 106 5.49 11.47 -10.55
CA SER A 106 5.88 12.09 -11.82
C SER A 106 5.41 11.29 -13.04
N TYR A 107 5.33 9.96 -12.93
CA TYR A 107 4.81 9.11 -13.98
C TYR A 107 3.30 9.34 -14.16
N TYR A 108 2.53 9.26 -13.11
CA TYR A 108 1.07 9.43 -13.13
C TYR A 108 0.63 10.82 -13.61
N LYS A 109 1.36 11.85 -13.22
CA LYS A 109 1.16 13.22 -13.70
C LYS A 109 1.21 13.31 -15.24
N LYS A 110 2.12 12.57 -15.91
CA LYS A 110 2.22 12.55 -17.38
C LYS A 110 0.99 11.95 -18.05
N PHE A 111 0.20 11.13 -17.35
CA PHE A 111 -1.05 10.55 -17.82
C PHE A 111 -2.29 11.39 -17.45
N GLY A 112 -2.10 12.61 -16.96
CA GLY A 112 -3.19 13.51 -16.57
C GLY A 112 -3.86 13.14 -15.25
N ILE A 113 -3.28 12.25 -14.46
CA ILE A 113 -3.74 11.91 -13.12
C ILE A 113 -3.34 13.04 -12.18
N LYS A 114 -4.31 13.63 -11.48
CA LYS A 114 -4.02 14.66 -10.47
C LYS A 114 -3.31 14.03 -9.28
N THR A 115 -2.07 14.43 -9.02
CA THR A 115 -1.27 13.90 -7.92
C THR A 115 -1.20 14.90 -6.78
N TYR A 116 -1.31 14.41 -5.54
CA TYR A 116 -1.35 15.21 -4.32
C TYR A 116 -0.40 14.66 -3.26
N THR A 117 0.23 15.56 -2.50
CA THR A 117 0.95 15.30 -1.25
C THR A 117 0.67 16.43 -0.26
N THR A 118 1.03 16.24 1.01
CA THR A 118 1.08 17.39 1.93
C THR A 118 2.22 18.34 1.52
N LYS A 119 2.14 19.60 1.93
CA LYS A 119 3.24 20.58 1.72
C LYS A 119 4.55 20.05 2.29
N GLN A 120 4.51 19.46 3.48
CA GLN A 120 5.70 18.90 4.13
C GLN A 120 6.30 17.73 3.33
N THR A 121 5.47 16.84 2.80
CA THR A 121 5.90 15.74 1.93
C THR A 121 6.56 16.29 0.66
N ASP A 122 5.96 17.31 0.04
CA ASP A 122 6.49 17.94 -1.17
C ASP A 122 7.86 18.61 -0.92
N GLU A 123 8.00 19.31 0.21
CA GLU A 123 9.27 19.92 0.62
C GLU A 123 10.37 18.87 0.81
N ILE A 124 10.07 17.76 1.51
CA ILE A 124 11.04 16.68 1.71
C ILE A 124 11.42 16.02 0.38
N CYS A 125 10.46 15.73 -0.49
CA CYS A 125 10.72 15.16 -1.82
C CYS A 125 11.60 16.11 -2.66
N LYS A 126 11.34 17.41 -2.61
CA LYS A 126 12.14 18.43 -3.29
C LYS A 126 13.59 18.45 -2.79
N ASP A 127 13.78 18.47 -1.48
CA ASP A 127 15.12 18.51 -0.87
C ASP A 127 15.94 17.25 -1.17
N ARG A 128 15.27 16.12 -1.39
CA ARG A 128 15.88 14.83 -1.76
C ARG A 128 15.98 14.61 -3.27
N ASN A 129 15.49 15.57 -4.09
CA ASN A 129 15.41 15.43 -5.53
C ASN A 129 14.58 14.21 -5.98
N GLU A 130 13.50 13.91 -5.24
CA GLU A 130 12.55 12.83 -5.50
C GLU A 130 11.31 13.32 -6.26
N PRO A 131 10.48 12.39 -6.81
CA PRO A 131 9.27 12.75 -7.52
C PRO A 131 8.31 13.59 -6.66
N GLN A 132 7.88 14.75 -7.18
CA GLN A 132 6.93 15.65 -6.54
C GLN A 132 5.52 15.51 -7.14
N ALA A 133 4.51 15.73 -6.31
CA ALA A 133 3.12 15.82 -6.77
C ALA A 133 2.86 17.07 -7.61
N GLN A 134 1.72 17.11 -8.28
CA GLN A 134 1.27 18.29 -9.03
C GLN A 134 0.66 19.35 -8.10
N TYR A 135 0.03 18.90 -7.01
CA TYR A 135 -0.67 19.75 -6.06
C TYR A 135 -0.26 19.39 -4.63
N THR A 136 -0.20 20.39 -3.78
CA THR A 136 -0.07 20.21 -2.34
C THR A 136 -1.39 20.45 -1.64
N ILE A 137 -1.59 19.76 -0.52
CA ILE A 137 -2.75 19.90 0.36
C ILE A 137 -2.29 20.23 1.78
N ASP A 138 -3.21 20.74 2.57
CA ASP A 138 -3.01 20.80 4.01
C ASP A 138 -3.08 19.39 4.62
N LYS A 139 -2.49 19.21 5.80
CA LYS A 139 -2.37 17.89 6.45
C LYS A 139 -3.73 17.22 6.69
N ASP A 140 -4.73 18.04 7.04
CA ASP A 140 -6.10 17.63 7.31
C ASP A 140 -7.01 18.23 6.24
N SER A 141 -7.29 17.45 5.22
CA SER A 141 -8.12 17.86 4.08
C SER A 141 -9.24 16.86 3.86
N VAL A 142 -10.38 17.34 3.38
CA VAL A 142 -11.52 16.51 3.00
C VAL A 142 -11.63 16.48 1.48
N PHE A 143 -11.71 15.28 0.94
CA PHE A 143 -11.96 15.03 -0.47
C PHE A 143 -13.34 14.41 -0.67
N THR A 144 -14.02 14.84 -1.73
CA THR A 144 -15.21 14.16 -2.23
C THR A 144 -14.99 13.87 -3.70
N VAL A 145 -15.07 12.59 -4.07
CA VAL A 145 -14.93 12.13 -5.45
C VAL A 145 -16.05 11.11 -5.72
N GLY A 146 -16.94 11.45 -6.61
CA GLY A 146 -18.15 10.68 -6.86
C GLY A 146 -18.97 10.48 -5.58
N GLN A 147 -19.29 9.24 -5.25
CA GLN A 147 -20.12 8.88 -4.08
C GLN A 147 -19.33 8.78 -2.76
N TYR A 148 -18.00 8.93 -2.79
CA TYR A 148 -17.15 8.76 -1.61
C TYR A 148 -16.58 10.08 -1.10
N SER A 149 -16.57 10.22 0.23
CA SER A 149 -15.90 11.30 0.93
C SER A 149 -14.92 10.72 1.94
N PHE A 150 -13.69 11.22 1.95
CA PHE A 150 -12.63 10.77 2.83
C PHE A 150 -11.78 11.95 3.32
N GLN A 151 -11.03 11.70 4.38
CA GLN A 151 -10.16 12.68 5.01
C GLN A 151 -8.71 12.23 4.93
N THR A 152 -7.79 13.14 4.60
CA THR A 152 -6.40 13.02 5.00
C THR A 152 -6.27 13.49 6.44
N TYR A 153 -5.48 12.80 7.26
CA TYR A 153 -5.32 13.15 8.67
C TYR A 153 -3.86 13.01 9.10
N TYR A 154 -3.30 14.09 9.62
CA TYR A 154 -1.99 14.12 10.25
C TYR A 154 -2.12 13.99 11.77
N ALA A 155 -1.93 12.79 12.28
CA ALA A 155 -2.03 12.52 13.72
C ALA A 155 -0.78 12.91 14.51
N GLY A 156 0.33 13.17 13.82
CA GLY A 156 1.66 13.46 14.38
C GLY A 156 2.77 12.77 13.61
N ALA A 157 4.02 13.06 13.96
CA ALA A 157 5.18 12.33 13.44
C ALA A 157 5.20 10.90 13.98
N GLY A 158 5.75 9.98 13.22
CA GLY A 158 5.87 8.57 13.60
C GLY A 158 6.88 7.86 12.72
N HIS A 159 6.44 7.10 11.71
CA HIS A 159 7.30 6.46 10.73
C HIS A 159 8.14 7.50 9.95
N THR A 160 7.54 8.64 9.65
CA THR A 160 8.20 9.83 9.09
C THR A 160 7.62 11.09 9.74
N PRO A 161 8.26 12.28 9.60
CA PRO A 161 7.73 13.52 10.14
C PRO A 161 6.46 14.01 9.41
N ASP A 162 6.22 13.56 8.19
CA ASP A 162 5.20 14.03 7.25
C ASP A 162 4.05 13.03 7.03
N ASN A 163 4.05 11.88 7.70
CA ASN A 163 3.09 10.82 7.45
C ASN A 163 1.65 11.22 7.77
N ILE A 164 0.75 10.96 6.82
CA ILE A 164 -0.70 11.08 6.98
C ILE A 164 -1.36 9.71 6.83
N VAL A 165 -2.58 9.60 7.36
CA VAL A 165 -3.47 8.47 7.08
C VAL A 165 -4.67 8.94 6.27
N ILE A 166 -5.35 8.00 5.60
CA ILE A 166 -6.60 8.26 4.89
C ILE A 166 -7.74 7.58 5.64
N TRP A 167 -8.77 8.35 5.99
CA TRP A 167 -9.92 7.86 6.73
C TRP A 167 -11.22 8.01 5.94
N PHE A 168 -11.95 6.92 5.80
CA PHE A 168 -13.28 6.84 5.23
C PHE A 168 -14.29 6.63 6.38
N PRO A 169 -14.88 7.71 6.94
CA PRO A 169 -15.66 7.59 8.18
C PRO A 169 -16.97 6.81 8.03
N LYS A 170 -17.58 6.83 6.84
CA LYS A 170 -18.82 6.06 6.56
C LYS A 170 -18.52 4.57 6.40
N GLU A 171 -17.49 4.23 5.63
CA GLU A 171 -17.09 2.86 5.31
C GLU A 171 -16.30 2.20 6.43
N LYS A 172 -15.79 3.02 7.38
CA LYS A 172 -14.91 2.57 8.47
C LYS A 172 -13.63 1.92 7.96
N ILE A 173 -13.03 2.52 6.92
CA ILE A 173 -11.76 2.08 6.34
C ILE A 173 -10.68 3.09 6.72
N LEU A 174 -9.61 2.60 7.34
CA LEU A 174 -8.41 3.32 7.67
C LEU A 174 -7.25 2.82 6.80
N TYR A 175 -6.78 3.65 5.88
CA TYR A 175 -5.51 3.40 5.20
C TYR A 175 -4.39 4.05 6.00
N GLY A 176 -3.61 3.24 6.69
CA GLY A 176 -2.57 3.69 7.62
C GLY A 176 -1.17 3.80 7.00
N GLY A 177 -0.97 3.21 5.81
CA GLY A 177 0.35 3.18 5.18
C GLY A 177 1.41 2.61 6.13
N CYS A 178 2.66 3.08 6.02
CA CYS A 178 3.80 2.59 6.81
C CYS A 178 3.77 3.02 8.28
N LEU A 179 2.92 4.00 8.62
CA LEU A 179 2.73 4.45 10.00
C LEU A 179 2.12 3.36 10.89
N ILE A 180 1.29 2.48 10.32
CA ILE A 180 0.65 1.38 11.03
C ILE A 180 1.30 0.07 10.60
N LYS A 181 1.89 -0.65 11.56
CA LYS A 181 2.59 -1.91 11.31
C LYS A 181 1.61 -3.08 11.23
N SER A 182 1.87 -3.99 10.30
CA SER A 182 1.16 -5.28 10.21
C SER A 182 1.33 -6.08 11.50
N ILE A 183 0.36 -6.95 11.80
CA ILE A 183 0.50 -7.93 12.89
C ILE A 183 1.61 -8.96 12.65
N GLU A 184 2.07 -9.10 11.41
CA GLU A 184 3.21 -9.96 11.05
C GLU A 184 4.57 -9.27 11.25
N ALA A 185 4.58 -7.94 11.46
CA ALA A 185 5.82 -7.21 11.69
C ALA A 185 6.44 -7.60 13.04
N THR A 186 7.74 -7.86 13.03
CA THR A 186 8.53 -8.21 14.23
C THR A 186 9.33 -7.02 14.77
N ASP A 187 9.35 -5.93 14.00
CA ASP A 187 10.04 -4.69 14.35
C ASP A 187 9.36 -3.45 13.70
N LEU A 188 9.93 -2.28 13.90
CA LEU A 188 9.43 -1.02 13.37
C LEU A 188 9.88 -0.74 11.92
N GLY A 189 10.75 -1.59 11.34
CA GLY A 189 11.30 -1.43 10.00
C GLY A 189 12.29 -0.28 9.90
N ASN A 190 12.28 0.45 8.76
CA ASN A 190 13.16 1.59 8.55
C ASN A 190 12.84 2.73 9.52
N LEU A 191 13.84 3.15 10.29
CA LEU A 191 13.76 4.21 11.30
C LEU A 191 14.55 5.47 10.94
N THR A 192 15.12 5.55 9.75
CA THR A 192 16.01 6.67 9.35
C THR A 192 15.33 8.04 9.54
N ASP A 193 14.04 8.13 9.21
CA ASP A 193 13.24 9.36 9.32
C ASP A 193 12.23 9.31 10.47
N ALA A 194 12.26 8.25 11.29
CA ALA A 194 11.23 8.03 12.30
C ALA A 194 11.40 8.91 13.53
N ASN A 195 10.26 9.33 14.09
CA ASN A 195 10.20 9.89 15.44
C ASN A 195 9.57 8.85 16.38
N VAL A 196 10.40 7.94 16.89
CA VAL A 196 9.95 6.82 17.74
C VAL A 196 9.34 7.31 19.06
N GLU A 197 9.76 8.49 19.56
CA GLU A 197 9.23 9.06 20.79
C GLU A 197 7.80 9.61 20.60
N ALA A 198 7.52 10.25 19.47
CA ALA A 198 6.21 10.79 19.16
C ALA A 198 5.23 9.70 18.68
N TRP A 199 5.72 8.63 18.06
CA TRP A 199 4.90 7.64 17.37
C TRP A 199 3.79 7.00 18.23
N PRO A 200 3.99 6.62 19.51
CA PRO A 200 2.91 6.08 20.34
C PRO A 200 1.75 7.06 20.54
N ILE A 201 2.05 8.37 20.67
CA ILE A 201 1.03 9.42 20.82
C ILE A 201 0.28 9.58 19.50
N THR A 202 1.00 9.55 18.39
CA THR A 202 0.43 9.59 17.02
C THR A 202 -0.57 8.46 16.80
N ILE A 203 -0.24 7.21 17.18
CA ILE A 203 -1.17 6.06 17.07
C ILE A 203 -2.40 6.27 17.97
N LYS A 204 -2.25 6.80 19.19
CA LYS A 204 -3.39 7.10 20.06
C LYS A 204 -4.31 8.17 19.48
N HIS A 205 -3.77 9.20 18.83
CA HIS A 205 -4.57 10.21 18.12
C HIS A 205 -5.38 9.58 16.97
N ILE A 206 -4.78 8.63 16.22
CA ILE A 206 -5.50 7.88 15.19
C ILE A 206 -6.66 7.08 15.82
N GLN A 207 -6.44 6.37 16.92
CA GLN A 207 -7.49 5.62 17.63
C GLN A 207 -8.63 6.52 18.13
N GLN A 208 -8.32 7.76 18.54
CA GLN A 208 -9.31 8.73 19.00
C GLN A 208 -10.13 9.32 17.85
N THR A 209 -9.52 9.56 16.68
CA THR A 209 -10.16 10.20 15.52
C THR A 209 -10.84 9.17 14.61
N CYS A 210 -10.14 8.11 14.26
CA CYS A 210 -10.61 7.06 13.35
C CYS A 210 -11.28 5.93 14.15
N LYS A 211 -12.45 6.23 14.72
CA LYS A 211 -13.13 5.31 15.66
C LYS A 211 -13.69 4.06 15.00
N ASN A 212 -13.38 2.91 15.60
CA ASN A 212 -13.91 1.60 15.24
C ASN A 212 -13.73 1.26 13.75
N PRO A 213 -12.50 1.31 13.21
CA PRO A 213 -12.26 0.91 11.83
C PRO A 213 -12.62 -0.57 11.65
N ARG A 214 -13.33 -0.88 10.56
CA ARG A 214 -13.61 -2.27 10.14
C ARG A 214 -12.45 -2.86 9.35
N TYR A 215 -11.68 -1.98 8.70
CA TYR A 215 -10.51 -2.35 7.91
C TYR A 215 -9.39 -1.38 8.23
N ILE A 216 -8.20 -1.93 8.46
CA ILE A 216 -6.96 -1.16 8.67
C ILE A 216 -5.95 -1.65 7.66
N ILE A 217 -5.67 -0.83 6.65
CA ILE A 217 -4.73 -1.18 5.58
C ILE A 217 -3.35 -0.66 5.95
N THR A 218 -2.43 -1.59 6.20
CA THR A 218 -1.02 -1.32 6.55
C THR A 218 -0.17 -1.15 5.29
N GLY A 219 0.96 -0.46 5.39
CA GLY A 219 1.84 -0.20 4.24
C GLY A 219 2.62 -1.42 3.74
N HIS A 220 2.77 -2.45 4.56
CA HIS A 220 3.53 -3.67 4.24
C HIS A 220 2.86 -4.90 4.87
N GLN A 221 3.16 -6.10 4.35
CA GLN A 221 2.74 -7.40 4.87
C GLN A 221 1.21 -7.55 4.94
N ASP A 222 0.68 -8.35 5.88
CA ASP A 222 -0.75 -8.56 6.04
C ASP A 222 -1.48 -7.28 6.46
N TRP A 223 -2.60 -7.02 5.80
CA TRP A 223 -3.48 -5.86 6.05
C TRP A 223 -4.89 -6.27 6.47
N THR A 224 -5.13 -7.54 6.75
CA THR A 224 -6.49 -8.06 7.04
C THR A 224 -6.89 -7.90 8.50
N SER A 225 -5.93 -7.59 9.38
CA SER A 225 -6.17 -7.50 10.83
C SER A 225 -6.59 -6.10 11.27
N THR A 226 -7.61 -6.03 12.12
CA THR A 226 -8.00 -4.79 12.82
C THR A 226 -7.16 -4.50 14.06
N LYS A 227 -6.22 -5.39 14.44
CA LYS A 227 -5.34 -5.25 15.61
C LYS A 227 -4.02 -4.55 15.32
N SER A 228 -3.83 -4.04 14.10
CA SER A 228 -2.57 -3.45 13.65
C SER A 228 -2.18 -2.18 14.44
N LEU A 229 -3.17 -1.41 14.92
CA LEU A 229 -2.89 -0.24 15.79
C LEU A 229 -2.31 -0.66 17.14
N GLU A 230 -2.92 -1.65 17.81
CA GLU A 230 -2.44 -2.20 19.09
C GLU A 230 -1.08 -2.87 18.92
N HIS A 231 -0.90 -3.60 17.80
CA HIS A 231 0.38 -4.24 17.49
C HIS A 231 1.49 -3.22 17.28
N THR A 232 1.21 -2.12 16.57
CA THR A 232 2.17 -1.02 16.41
C THR A 232 2.60 -0.43 17.76
N LEU A 233 1.65 -0.20 18.68
CA LEU A 233 1.96 0.28 20.03
C LEU A 233 2.83 -0.72 20.79
N LYS A 234 2.55 -2.02 20.67
CA LYS A 234 3.36 -3.08 21.30
C LYS A 234 4.80 -3.06 20.79
N LEU A 235 5.00 -2.99 19.47
CA LEU A 235 6.35 -2.91 18.87
C LEU A 235 7.12 -1.68 19.34
N LEU A 236 6.45 -0.52 19.49
CA LEU A 236 7.03 0.71 19.98
C LEU A 236 7.43 0.59 21.47
N GLU A 237 6.62 -0.08 22.28
CA GLU A 237 6.95 -0.35 23.68
C GLU A 237 8.15 -1.32 23.82
N GLU A 238 8.19 -2.37 23.00
CA GLU A 238 9.30 -3.32 22.96
C GLU A 238 10.61 -2.67 22.50
N TYR A 239 10.53 -1.76 21.52
CA TYR A 239 11.69 -1.00 21.04
C TYR A 239 12.30 -0.13 22.13
N LYS A 240 11.48 0.52 22.97
CA LYS A 240 11.96 1.36 24.09
C LYS A 240 12.62 0.59 25.24
N LYS A 241 12.43 -0.73 25.31
CA LYS A 241 13.04 -1.59 26.33
C LYS A 241 14.41 -2.12 25.94
N LYS A 242 14.81 -1.94 24.68
CA LYS A 242 16.14 -2.31 24.14
C LYS A 242 17.14 -1.19 24.29
#